data_9bd336489567e240d1925f0ec4dd8627
#
_entry.id   9bd336489567e240d1925f0ec4dd8627
#
_cell.length_a   1.000
_cell.length_b   1.000
_cell.length_c   1.000
_cell.angle_alpha   90.00
_cell.angle_beta   90.00
_cell.angle_gamma   90.00
#
_symmetry.space_group_name_H-M   'P 1'
#
loop_
_entity.id
_entity.type
_entity.pdbx_description
1 polymer ?
#
loop_
_entity_poly.entity_id
_entity_poly.type
_entity_poly.pdbx_seq_one_letter_code
_entity_poly.pdbx_strand_id
1 'polypeptide(L)'
;MSDKEHKLIGSLKQQLSDKVMDRRDFVRYATLLGMAAPTAYMWAGKITGEDFVPAARAQEIPKGGIIKIAMRVPKVDSPHTYSWVYDSNITRQVCGYLTRTGVDNITRPQLVSKWEASEDLKTWTLTMADATWQKNRGGAFTAEHAAWNIKHCLDPKVGSSVVGLMKGYLLKEVDTGTKDDAGNAVMTTEIWDANAIEIKDDKTLVLNLKEPQVAVPEHLFHYPFLMLDPGEKGVFGVGSNGTGSFELTELEVGRKAILKRIKDKPGYVDELHFIDLGDNGAAVAAALASKQVHGIYEGNIEQLEIYNGMEHVNIHKATTAQTAVARMRLDHDQFKNPLVRKAFRLATDSEKTLQIAVKGVGSAAEHHHVSPVHPDYKKIDTMARNIEEAKKLLAEAGHPDGIDVEINCKPDPTWEQVAVESMVEQWKEAGIRAKITVLPSNKFWEVWDKVPFGFTAWTHRPLGFMVLALAYRTGVPWNESAYSNAKFDELLAKAEGTIDIAARTEILGELEKIMQEDGPIAQPLWRAI
;
A
#
# COMPACT_ATOMS: atom_id res chain seq x y z
N MET A 1 -29.66 17.58 13.84
CA MET A 1 -29.24 16.52 14.78
C MET A 1 -27.79 16.83 15.12
N SER A 2 -27.47 16.99 16.41
CA SER A 2 -26.08 17.24 16.82
C SER A 2 -25.27 15.98 16.44
N ASP A 3 -24.27 16.14 15.56
CA ASP A 3 -23.26 15.11 15.33
C ASP A 3 -22.63 14.79 16.69
N LYS A 4 -23.04 13.70 17.29
CA LYS A 4 -22.43 13.24 18.54
C LYS A 4 -21.04 12.77 18.19
N GLU A 5 -20.05 13.49 18.69
CA GLU A 5 -18.65 13.12 18.60
C GLU A 5 -18.46 11.69 19.12
N HIS A 6 -17.71 10.86 18.40
CA HIS A 6 -17.43 9.48 18.81
C HIS A 6 -16.75 9.47 20.19
N LYS A 7 -17.16 8.60 21.10
CA LYS A 7 -16.69 8.60 22.51
C LYS A 7 -15.17 8.54 22.65
N LEU A 8 -14.50 7.81 21.75
CA LEU A 8 -13.05 7.69 21.76
C LEU A 8 -12.30 8.98 21.39
N ILE A 9 -12.97 9.97 20.78
CA ILE A 9 -12.37 11.29 20.50
C ILE A 9 -11.94 11.99 21.80
N GLY A 10 -12.71 11.83 22.90
CA GLY A 10 -12.32 12.35 24.20
C GLY A 10 -10.97 11.80 24.68
N SER A 11 -10.75 10.48 24.53
CA SER A 11 -9.47 9.85 24.86
C SER A 11 -8.34 10.35 23.96
N LEU A 12 -8.56 10.51 22.64
CA LEU A 12 -7.55 11.06 21.74
C LEU A 12 -7.14 12.50 22.12
N LYS A 13 -8.12 13.35 22.50
CA LYS A 13 -7.85 14.72 22.99
C LYS A 13 -6.98 14.69 24.25
N GLN A 14 -7.25 13.76 25.18
CA GLN A 14 -6.44 13.60 26.39
C GLN A 14 -5.03 13.15 26.05
N GLN A 15 -4.84 12.13 25.19
CA GLN A 15 -3.53 11.64 24.76
C GLN A 15 -2.70 12.75 24.09
N LEU A 16 -3.33 13.61 23.27
CA LEU A 16 -2.68 14.78 22.68
C LEU A 16 -2.25 15.79 23.76
N SER A 17 -3.14 16.08 24.72
CA SER A 17 -2.85 16.99 25.84
C SER A 17 -1.70 16.49 26.70
N ASP A 18 -1.64 15.18 26.95
CA ASP A 18 -0.61 14.52 27.76
C ASP A 18 0.70 14.27 26.98
N LYS A 19 0.75 14.69 25.70
CA LYS A 19 1.89 14.50 24.78
C LYS A 19 2.29 13.03 24.56
N VAL A 20 1.35 12.12 24.75
CA VAL A 20 1.49 10.69 24.39
C VAL A 20 1.30 10.50 22.89
N MET A 21 0.58 11.42 22.26
CA MET A 21 0.26 11.45 20.83
C MET A 21 0.68 12.79 20.24
N ASP A 22 1.18 12.80 19.01
CA ASP A 22 1.47 14.04 18.31
C ASP A 22 0.20 14.62 17.64
N ARG A 23 0.31 15.88 17.17
CA ARG A 23 -0.78 16.60 16.50
C ARG A 23 -1.26 15.91 15.22
N ARG A 24 -0.34 15.36 14.43
CA ARG A 24 -0.65 14.70 13.16
C ARG A 24 -1.44 13.43 13.40
N ASP A 25 -1.02 12.64 14.35
CA ASP A 25 -1.69 11.39 14.70
C ASP A 25 -3.07 11.65 15.32
N PHE A 26 -3.21 12.68 16.16
CA PHE A 26 -4.53 13.09 16.62
C PHE A 26 -5.48 13.39 15.45
N VAL A 27 -5.05 14.21 14.50
CA VAL A 27 -5.89 14.54 13.32
C VAL A 27 -6.22 13.29 12.53
N ARG A 28 -5.25 12.39 12.31
CA ARG A 28 -5.47 11.12 11.62
C ARG A 28 -6.54 10.28 12.29
N TYR A 29 -6.38 9.95 13.56
CA TYR A 29 -7.33 9.08 14.27
C TYR A 29 -8.69 9.73 14.52
N ALA A 30 -8.73 11.02 14.78
CA ALA A 30 -9.99 11.75 14.90
C ALA A 30 -10.79 11.70 13.58
N THR A 31 -10.10 11.85 12.44
CA THR A 31 -10.77 11.74 11.13
C THR A 31 -11.20 10.31 10.82
N LEU A 32 -10.43 9.29 11.18
CA LEU A 32 -10.85 7.89 11.04
C LEU A 32 -12.14 7.60 11.84
N LEU A 33 -12.30 8.19 13.00
CA LEU A 33 -13.52 8.09 13.82
C LEU A 33 -14.68 9.00 13.35
N GLY A 34 -14.57 9.61 12.17
CA GLY A 34 -15.64 10.40 11.55
C GLY A 34 -15.58 11.90 11.81
N MET A 35 -14.60 12.44 12.55
CA MET A 35 -14.45 13.88 12.70
C MET A 35 -14.00 14.50 11.36
N ALA A 36 -14.63 15.60 10.97
CA ALA A 36 -14.20 16.33 9.76
C ALA A 36 -12.77 16.87 9.95
N ALA A 37 -11.92 16.73 8.93
CA ALA A 37 -10.51 17.12 9.02
C ALA A 37 -10.30 18.59 9.49
N PRO A 38 -11.03 19.60 9.00
CA PRO A 38 -10.91 20.98 9.53
C PRO A 38 -11.17 21.07 11.03
N THR A 39 -12.17 20.33 11.53
CA THR A 39 -12.51 20.28 12.96
C THR A 39 -11.41 19.61 13.78
N ALA A 40 -10.82 18.52 13.25
CA ALA A 40 -9.70 17.83 13.89
C ALA A 40 -8.46 18.75 13.98
N TYR A 41 -8.12 19.47 12.91
CA TYR A 41 -7.04 20.47 12.93
C TYR A 41 -7.30 21.60 13.93
N MET A 42 -8.53 22.11 14.00
CA MET A 42 -8.91 23.14 14.96
C MET A 42 -8.71 22.66 16.40
N TRP A 43 -9.16 21.46 16.73
CA TRP A 43 -8.97 20.87 18.06
C TRP A 43 -7.49 20.62 18.37
N ALA A 44 -6.72 20.11 17.41
CA ALA A 44 -5.28 19.92 17.59
C ALA A 44 -4.60 21.26 17.93
N GLY A 45 -4.86 22.32 17.17
CA GLY A 45 -4.31 23.65 17.43
C GLY A 45 -4.73 24.21 18.80
N LYS A 46 -6.00 24.03 19.18
CA LYS A 46 -6.51 24.48 20.49
C LYS A 46 -5.84 23.77 21.67
N ILE A 47 -5.55 22.48 21.55
CA ILE A 47 -4.92 21.69 22.61
C ILE A 47 -3.42 21.97 22.70
N THR A 48 -2.72 22.07 21.56
CA THR A 48 -1.26 22.28 21.53
C THR A 48 -0.84 23.73 21.65
N GLY A 49 -1.77 24.69 21.50
CA GLY A 49 -1.46 26.12 21.46
C GLY A 49 -0.79 26.61 20.16
N GLU A 50 -0.76 25.75 19.12
CA GLU A 50 -0.21 26.10 17.82
C GLU A 50 -1.31 26.61 16.89
N ASP A 51 -1.03 27.69 16.16
CA ASP A 51 -1.98 28.23 15.18
C ASP A 51 -2.35 27.22 14.10
N PHE A 52 -3.60 27.29 13.66
CA PHE A 52 -4.08 26.54 12.50
C PHE A 52 -3.26 26.92 11.27
N VAL A 53 -2.91 25.92 10.45
CA VAL A 53 -2.10 26.10 9.23
C VAL A 53 -2.56 27.32 8.44
N PRO A 54 -1.65 28.24 8.06
CA PRO A 54 -2.01 29.40 7.25
C PRO A 54 -2.75 28.94 6.00
N ALA A 55 -3.87 29.61 5.69
CA ALA A 55 -4.57 29.36 4.44
C ALA A 55 -3.56 29.46 3.29
N ALA A 56 -3.38 28.37 2.55
CA ALA A 56 -2.59 28.41 1.33
C ALA A 56 -3.11 29.58 0.50
N ARG A 57 -2.24 30.54 0.14
CA ARG A 57 -2.63 31.61 -0.77
C ARG A 57 -3.22 30.96 -2.00
N ALA A 58 -4.47 31.22 -2.28
CA ALA A 58 -5.14 30.74 -3.47
C ALA A 58 -4.37 31.31 -4.69
N GLN A 59 -3.46 30.52 -5.22
CA GLN A 59 -2.83 30.83 -6.48
C GLN A 59 -3.85 30.52 -7.57
N GLU A 60 -4.10 31.43 -8.48
CA GLU A 60 -4.92 31.12 -9.66
C GLU A 60 -4.23 30.01 -10.45
N ILE A 61 -4.87 28.86 -10.48
CA ILE A 61 -4.38 27.72 -11.25
C ILE A 61 -4.89 27.87 -12.68
N PRO A 62 -3.99 27.93 -13.69
CA PRO A 62 -4.40 28.01 -15.09
C PRO A 62 -5.32 26.85 -15.46
N LYS A 63 -6.32 27.12 -16.30
CA LYS A 63 -7.26 26.13 -16.82
C LYS A 63 -6.96 25.80 -18.27
N GLY A 64 -7.22 24.55 -18.64
CA GLY A 64 -7.03 24.01 -19.98
C GLY A 64 -5.65 23.42 -20.23
N GLY A 65 -5.43 23.03 -21.47
CA GLY A 65 -4.15 22.45 -21.90
C GLY A 65 -3.94 20.99 -21.53
N ILE A 66 -2.72 20.54 -21.79
CA ILE A 66 -2.31 19.11 -21.65
C ILE A 66 -1.19 19.01 -20.64
N ILE A 67 -1.32 18.09 -19.68
CA ILE A 67 -0.21 17.65 -18.83
C ILE A 67 0.29 16.29 -19.32
N LYS A 68 1.61 16.18 -19.50
CA LYS A 68 2.31 14.92 -19.87
C LYS A 68 3.20 14.50 -18.71
N ILE A 69 2.98 13.28 -18.21
CA ILE A 69 3.74 12.69 -17.10
C ILE A 69 4.48 11.45 -17.62
N ALA A 70 5.79 11.42 -17.43
CA ALA A 70 6.56 10.21 -17.67
C ALA A 70 6.24 9.17 -16.58
N MET A 71 5.72 8.03 -16.99
CA MET A 71 5.30 6.94 -16.12
C MET A 71 5.14 5.68 -16.96
N ARG A 72 5.38 4.50 -16.37
CA ARG A 72 5.07 3.22 -17.02
C ARG A 72 3.58 3.13 -17.34
N VAL A 73 3.24 2.55 -18.49
CA VAL A 73 1.87 2.35 -18.96
C VAL A 73 1.57 0.86 -19.08
N PRO A 74 1.14 0.23 -17.99
CA PRO A 74 0.78 -1.19 -17.97
C PRO A 74 -0.61 -1.45 -18.55
N LYS A 75 -0.98 -2.72 -18.61
CA LYS A 75 -2.33 -3.19 -18.91
C LYS A 75 -3.28 -2.85 -17.74
N VAL A 76 -4.48 -2.35 -18.02
CA VAL A 76 -5.41 -1.85 -17.00
C VAL A 76 -6.79 -2.53 -17.00
N ASP A 77 -6.89 -3.76 -17.50
CA ASP A 77 -8.15 -4.44 -17.74
C ASP A 77 -8.87 -5.01 -16.52
N SER A 78 -8.15 -5.21 -15.41
CA SER A 78 -8.69 -5.86 -14.19
C SER A 78 -8.35 -5.05 -12.93
N PRO A 79 -9.01 -3.88 -12.68
CA PRO A 79 -8.61 -2.96 -11.61
C PRO A 79 -8.58 -3.59 -10.21
N HIS A 80 -9.51 -4.49 -9.89
CA HIS A 80 -9.58 -5.11 -8.57
C HIS A 80 -8.44 -6.10 -8.28
N THR A 81 -7.61 -6.43 -9.30
CA THR A 81 -6.48 -7.36 -9.17
C THR A 81 -5.12 -6.69 -9.37
N TYR A 82 -5.06 -5.36 -9.43
CA TYR A 82 -3.79 -4.67 -9.62
C TYR A 82 -2.79 -5.01 -8.53
N SER A 83 -1.56 -5.29 -8.94
CA SER A 83 -0.40 -5.46 -8.07
C SER A 83 0.61 -4.33 -8.21
N TRP A 84 0.45 -3.45 -9.19
CA TRP A 84 1.34 -2.34 -9.46
C TRP A 84 0.60 -0.99 -9.40
N VAL A 85 1.13 -0.01 -8.67
CA VAL A 85 0.47 1.29 -8.46
C VAL A 85 0.27 2.08 -9.76
N TYR A 86 1.09 1.85 -10.78
CA TYR A 86 0.98 2.51 -12.09
C TYR A 86 -0.34 2.19 -12.79
N ASP A 87 -0.86 0.96 -12.63
CA ASP A 87 -2.17 0.54 -13.18
C ASP A 87 -3.26 1.45 -12.64
N SER A 88 -3.28 1.63 -11.32
CA SER A 88 -4.27 2.47 -10.66
C SER A 88 -4.07 3.96 -10.91
N ASN A 89 -2.85 4.44 -11.20
CA ASN A 89 -2.61 5.84 -11.54
C ASN A 89 -3.36 6.27 -12.80
N ILE A 90 -3.52 5.38 -13.77
CA ILE A 90 -4.33 5.61 -14.97
C ILE A 90 -5.82 5.51 -14.61
N THR A 91 -6.22 4.40 -13.99
CA THR A 91 -7.63 4.07 -13.75
C THR A 91 -8.31 5.03 -12.78
N ARG A 92 -7.59 5.54 -11.75
CA ARG A 92 -8.16 6.48 -10.76
C ARG A 92 -8.51 7.86 -11.30
N GLN A 93 -8.12 8.19 -12.52
CA GLN A 93 -8.57 9.40 -13.19
C GLN A 93 -9.99 9.25 -13.73
N VAL A 94 -10.39 8.00 -14.00
CA VAL A 94 -11.71 7.62 -14.52
C VAL A 94 -12.63 7.14 -13.40
N CYS A 95 -12.14 6.29 -12.50
CA CYS A 95 -12.91 5.69 -11.39
C CYS A 95 -12.49 6.32 -10.06
N GLY A 96 -13.47 6.60 -9.19
CA GLY A 96 -13.20 7.11 -7.83
C GLY A 96 -12.96 5.99 -6.82
N TYR A 97 -12.53 6.40 -5.62
CA TYR A 97 -12.55 5.58 -4.41
C TYR A 97 -13.70 6.01 -3.49
N LEU A 98 -14.05 5.20 -2.52
CA LEU A 98 -15.02 5.63 -1.49
C LEU A 98 -14.43 6.74 -0.60
N THR A 99 -13.16 6.64 -0.27
CA THR A 99 -12.39 7.62 0.51
C THR A 99 -11.11 8.02 -0.22
N ARG A 100 -10.38 9.00 0.31
CA ARG A 100 -9.08 9.40 -0.23
C ARG A 100 -8.12 9.79 0.90
N THR A 101 -6.98 9.16 0.98
CA THR A 101 -5.88 9.55 1.86
C THR A 101 -4.96 10.54 1.14
N GLY A 102 -4.70 11.68 1.75
CA GLY A 102 -3.85 12.73 1.21
C GLY A 102 -2.36 12.49 1.50
N VAL A 103 -1.51 13.40 0.98
CA VAL A 103 -0.05 13.40 1.24
C VAL A 103 0.30 13.62 2.72
N ASP A 104 -0.64 14.12 3.49
CA ASP A 104 -0.56 14.31 4.94
C ASP A 104 -0.99 13.06 5.73
N ASN A 105 -1.24 11.94 5.05
CA ASN A 105 -1.78 10.70 5.61
C ASN A 105 -3.15 10.87 6.33
N ILE A 106 -3.93 11.88 5.95
CA ILE A 106 -5.27 12.07 6.46
C ILE A 106 -6.29 11.56 5.46
N THR A 107 -7.16 10.66 5.89
CA THR A 107 -8.24 10.10 5.07
C THR A 107 -9.45 11.03 5.08
N ARG A 108 -9.98 11.29 3.90
CA ARG A 108 -11.07 12.23 3.62
C ARG A 108 -12.16 11.58 2.76
N PRO A 109 -13.40 12.06 2.81
CA PRO A 109 -14.46 11.68 1.90
C PRO A 109 -14.09 11.84 0.42
N GLN A 110 -14.57 10.90 -0.45
CA GLN A 110 -14.56 11.06 -1.91
C GLN A 110 -15.92 10.64 -2.51
N LEU A 111 -16.20 9.34 -2.68
CA LEU A 111 -17.54 8.87 -3.09
C LEU A 111 -18.47 8.60 -1.91
N VAL A 112 -17.95 8.57 -0.70
CA VAL A 112 -18.74 8.79 0.51
C VAL A 112 -18.65 10.27 0.90
N SER A 113 -19.70 10.82 1.49
CA SER A 113 -19.74 12.18 2.06
C SER A 113 -19.31 12.19 3.53
N LYS A 114 -19.58 11.10 4.23
CA LYS A 114 -19.17 10.87 5.63
C LYS A 114 -19.22 9.40 5.99
N TRP A 115 -18.62 9.07 7.12
CA TRP A 115 -18.75 7.78 7.79
C TRP A 115 -18.90 7.95 9.29
N GLU A 116 -19.49 6.96 9.93
CA GLU A 116 -19.69 6.90 11.38
C GLU A 116 -19.39 5.49 11.85
N ALA A 117 -18.59 5.37 12.93
CA ALA A 117 -18.29 4.11 13.58
C ALA A 117 -19.12 3.92 14.84
N SER A 118 -19.50 2.69 15.16
CA SER A 118 -20.00 2.32 16.49
C SER A 118 -18.87 2.38 17.53
N GLU A 119 -19.25 2.47 18.81
CA GLU A 119 -18.28 2.58 19.93
C GLU A 119 -17.32 1.38 19.99
N ASP A 120 -17.78 0.21 19.60
CA ASP A 120 -17.01 -1.04 19.55
C ASP A 120 -16.28 -1.24 18.21
N LEU A 121 -16.37 -0.28 17.27
CA LEU A 121 -15.78 -0.32 15.92
C LEU A 121 -16.24 -1.52 15.06
N LYS A 122 -17.36 -2.13 15.39
CA LYS A 122 -17.91 -3.26 14.65
C LYS A 122 -19.01 -2.88 13.66
N THR A 123 -19.54 -1.66 13.74
CA THR A 123 -20.52 -1.17 12.76
C THR A 123 -20.05 0.16 12.17
N TRP A 124 -19.96 0.20 10.85
CA TRP A 124 -19.57 1.40 10.11
C TRP A 124 -20.67 1.80 9.14
N THR A 125 -21.21 2.98 9.33
CA THR A 125 -22.23 3.56 8.43
C THR A 125 -21.56 4.50 7.46
N LEU A 126 -21.66 4.21 6.17
CA LEU A 126 -21.11 5.00 5.08
C LEU A 126 -22.24 5.72 4.36
N THR A 127 -22.19 7.05 4.27
CA THR A 127 -23.16 7.85 3.52
C THR A 127 -22.56 8.21 2.16
N MET A 128 -23.20 7.82 1.06
CA MET A 128 -22.73 8.12 -0.30
C MET A 128 -22.81 9.61 -0.59
N ALA A 129 -21.80 10.12 -1.28
CA ALA A 129 -21.78 11.49 -1.80
C ALA A 129 -22.75 11.65 -2.98
N ASP A 130 -23.04 12.91 -3.34
CA ASP A 130 -23.76 13.23 -4.57
C ASP A 130 -22.82 13.13 -5.78
N ALA A 131 -22.50 11.90 -6.16
CA ALA A 131 -21.67 11.57 -7.30
C ALA A 131 -22.51 10.92 -8.41
N THR A 132 -22.08 11.12 -9.65
CA THR A 132 -22.75 10.59 -10.84
C THR A 132 -21.78 9.86 -11.75
N TRP A 133 -22.24 8.82 -12.40
CA TRP A 133 -21.51 8.17 -13.48
C TRP A 133 -21.30 9.10 -14.67
N GLN A 134 -20.23 8.90 -15.43
CA GLN A 134 -19.78 9.82 -16.48
C GLN A 134 -20.62 9.81 -17.76
N LYS A 135 -21.10 8.65 -18.16
CA LYS A 135 -21.78 8.48 -19.47
C LYS A 135 -23.26 8.26 -19.33
N ASN A 136 -23.97 8.21 -20.49
CA ASN A 136 -25.42 8.01 -20.64
C ASN A 136 -26.02 6.78 -19.96
N ARG A 137 -25.23 5.93 -19.37
CA ARG A 137 -25.65 4.99 -18.31
C ARG A 137 -25.92 5.74 -17.01
N GLY A 138 -25.91 7.08 -17.10
CA GLY A 138 -25.97 8.06 -16.07
C GLY A 138 -27.02 7.76 -15.03
N GLY A 139 -26.67 8.07 -13.85
CA GLY A 139 -27.43 7.93 -12.64
C GLY A 139 -26.52 8.27 -11.49
N ALA A 140 -27.09 8.39 -10.32
CA ALA A 140 -26.33 8.58 -9.10
C ALA A 140 -25.45 7.36 -8.82
N PHE A 141 -24.28 7.58 -8.26
CA PHE A 141 -23.53 6.54 -7.56
C PHE A 141 -24.26 6.20 -6.26
N THR A 142 -24.58 4.93 -6.05
CA THR A 142 -25.42 4.49 -4.93
C THR A 142 -24.70 3.51 -4.00
N ALA A 143 -25.30 3.25 -2.84
CA ALA A 143 -24.85 2.23 -1.90
C ALA A 143 -24.82 0.82 -2.53
N GLU A 144 -25.70 0.53 -3.48
CA GLU A 144 -25.69 -0.73 -4.23
C GLU A 144 -24.43 -0.89 -5.07
N HIS A 145 -24.00 0.18 -5.76
CA HIS A 145 -22.74 0.19 -6.52
C HIS A 145 -21.53 -0.03 -5.62
N ALA A 146 -21.50 0.63 -4.46
CA ALA A 146 -20.41 0.45 -3.48
C ALA A 146 -20.41 -0.99 -2.93
N ALA A 147 -21.56 -1.52 -2.54
CA ALA A 147 -21.71 -2.88 -2.05
C ALA A 147 -21.28 -3.93 -3.07
N TRP A 148 -21.62 -3.73 -4.36
CA TRP A 148 -21.19 -4.60 -5.43
C TRP A 148 -19.65 -4.64 -5.53
N ASN A 149 -18.99 -3.48 -5.53
CA ASN A 149 -17.53 -3.39 -5.62
C ASN A 149 -16.84 -4.06 -4.42
N ILE A 150 -17.37 -3.86 -3.20
CA ILE A 150 -16.84 -4.53 -2.01
C ILE A 150 -16.98 -6.06 -2.16
N LYS A 151 -18.18 -6.54 -2.51
CA LYS A 151 -18.44 -7.98 -2.68
C LYS A 151 -17.60 -8.59 -3.78
N HIS A 152 -17.42 -7.89 -4.90
CA HIS A 152 -16.59 -8.35 -6.02
C HIS A 152 -15.11 -8.48 -5.60
N CYS A 153 -14.56 -7.52 -4.87
CA CYS A 153 -13.19 -7.63 -4.35
C CYS A 153 -13.04 -8.76 -3.32
N LEU A 154 -14.07 -9.08 -2.57
CA LEU A 154 -14.04 -10.12 -1.53
C LEU A 154 -14.36 -11.53 -2.08
N ASP A 155 -14.79 -11.65 -3.33
CA ASP A 155 -14.93 -12.95 -3.99
C ASP A 155 -13.55 -13.58 -4.21
N PRO A 156 -13.28 -14.78 -3.63
CA PRO A 156 -11.97 -15.43 -3.76
C PRO A 156 -11.58 -15.74 -5.20
N LYS A 157 -12.56 -15.85 -6.13
CA LYS A 157 -12.32 -16.08 -7.56
C LYS A 157 -11.70 -14.87 -8.27
N VAL A 158 -11.86 -13.67 -7.70
CA VAL A 158 -11.26 -12.43 -8.24
C VAL A 158 -9.79 -12.35 -7.90
N GLY A 159 -9.37 -12.78 -6.71
CA GLY A 159 -7.97 -12.72 -6.28
C GLY A 159 -7.51 -11.31 -5.89
N SER A 160 -8.42 -10.45 -5.44
CA SER A 160 -8.12 -9.07 -5.04
C SER A 160 -7.32 -9.00 -3.75
N SER A 161 -6.30 -8.14 -3.69
CA SER A 161 -5.56 -7.84 -2.47
C SER A 161 -6.39 -7.14 -1.38
N VAL A 162 -7.57 -6.60 -1.72
CA VAL A 162 -8.54 -6.06 -0.75
C VAL A 162 -8.90 -7.11 0.31
N VAL A 163 -8.90 -8.40 -0.06
CA VAL A 163 -9.04 -9.52 0.87
C VAL A 163 -8.02 -9.42 2.01
N GLY A 164 -6.77 -9.08 1.73
CA GLY A 164 -5.71 -8.94 2.75
C GLY A 164 -6.07 -7.94 3.85
N LEU A 165 -6.68 -6.81 3.49
CA LEU A 165 -7.15 -5.81 4.43
C LEU A 165 -8.42 -6.22 5.17
N MET A 166 -9.38 -6.85 4.48
CA MET A 166 -10.73 -7.06 4.98
C MET A 166 -11.03 -8.47 5.50
N LYS A 167 -10.15 -9.46 5.25
CA LYS A 167 -10.33 -10.85 5.70
C LYS A 167 -10.59 -10.94 7.20
N GLY A 168 -9.84 -10.19 8.00
CA GLY A 168 -9.94 -10.22 9.47
C GLY A 168 -11.33 -9.89 10.00
N TYR A 169 -12.10 -9.07 9.29
CA TYR A 169 -13.35 -8.52 9.83
C TYR A 169 -14.59 -8.69 8.94
N LEU A 170 -14.45 -8.95 7.62
CA LEU A 170 -15.59 -9.19 6.73
C LEU A 170 -15.69 -10.62 6.20
N LEU A 171 -14.66 -11.46 6.35
CA LEU A 171 -14.65 -12.81 5.84
C LEU A 171 -14.53 -13.85 6.94
N LYS A 172 -15.06 -15.04 6.69
CA LYS A 172 -14.82 -16.27 7.45
C LYS A 172 -14.22 -17.33 6.53
N GLU A 173 -13.45 -18.24 7.08
CA GLU A 173 -12.97 -19.41 6.37
C GLU A 173 -14.02 -20.50 6.37
N VAL A 174 -14.15 -21.19 5.24
CA VAL A 174 -15.05 -22.34 5.06
C VAL A 174 -14.31 -23.47 4.36
N ASP A 175 -14.58 -24.69 4.79
CA ASP A 175 -14.07 -25.88 4.14
C ASP A 175 -14.84 -26.09 2.82
N THR A 176 -14.12 -26.22 1.71
CA THR A 176 -14.72 -26.50 0.39
C THR A 176 -15.26 -27.91 0.27
N GLY A 177 -14.98 -28.79 1.22
CA GLY A 177 -15.28 -30.21 1.16
C GLY A 177 -14.34 -31.00 0.23
N THR A 178 -13.30 -30.34 -0.31
CA THR A 178 -12.25 -30.98 -1.14
C THR A 178 -10.94 -31.07 -0.37
N LYS A 179 -10.02 -31.91 -0.85
CA LYS A 179 -8.69 -32.06 -0.27
C LYS A 179 -7.63 -31.72 -1.31
N ASP A 180 -6.51 -31.17 -0.84
CA ASP A 180 -5.31 -30.97 -1.64
C ASP A 180 -4.55 -32.30 -1.89
N ASP A 181 -3.48 -32.26 -2.66
CA ASP A 181 -2.66 -33.43 -2.98
C ASP A 181 -1.97 -34.04 -1.73
N ALA A 182 -1.85 -33.30 -0.65
CA ALA A 182 -1.31 -33.76 0.64
C ALA A 182 -2.41 -34.32 1.58
N GLY A 183 -3.69 -34.27 1.17
CA GLY A 183 -4.84 -34.76 1.93
C GLY A 183 -5.41 -33.77 2.93
N ASN A 184 -4.97 -32.51 2.95
CA ASN A 184 -5.51 -31.46 3.81
C ASN A 184 -6.81 -30.90 3.24
N ALA A 185 -7.69 -30.42 4.12
CA ALA A 185 -8.91 -29.70 3.68
C ALA A 185 -8.54 -28.43 2.92
N VAL A 186 -9.15 -28.24 1.76
CA VAL A 186 -9.01 -26.99 0.99
C VAL A 186 -9.98 -25.96 1.55
N MET A 187 -9.42 -24.88 2.09
CA MET A 187 -10.20 -23.78 2.65
C MET A 187 -10.44 -22.69 1.59
N THR A 188 -11.59 -22.02 1.68
CA THR A 188 -11.90 -20.79 0.95
C THR A 188 -12.44 -19.75 1.91
N THR A 189 -12.75 -18.55 1.41
CA THR A 189 -13.36 -17.50 2.21
C THR A 189 -14.73 -17.11 1.67
N GLU A 190 -15.65 -16.76 2.55
CA GLU A 190 -16.93 -16.15 2.22
C GLU A 190 -17.24 -14.99 3.17
N ILE A 191 -18.17 -14.12 2.80
CA ILE A 191 -18.64 -13.04 3.68
C ILE A 191 -19.19 -13.65 4.96
N TRP A 192 -18.75 -13.16 6.12
CA TRP A 192 -18.95 -13.82 7.41
C TRP A 192 -20.43 -13.92 7.83
N ASP A 193 -21.27 -12.94 7.42
CA ASP A 193 -22.70 -12.89 7.71
C ASP A 193 -23.46 -12.25 6.53
N ALA A 194 -24.72 -12.63 6.33
CA ALA A 194 -25.56 -12.10 5.26
C ALA A 194 -25.75 -10.56 5.34
N ASN A 195 -25.73 -10.01 6.56
CA ASN A 195 -25.86 -8.57 6.82
C ASN A 195 -24.52 -7.85 6.98
N ALA A 196 -23.39 -8.54 6.74
CA ALA A 196 -22.07 -7.93 6.86
C ALA A 196 -21.91 -6.70 5.96
N ILE A 197 -22.57 -6.68 4.80
CA ILE A 197 -22.62 -5.57 3.85
C ILE A 197 -24.08 -5.27 3.56
N GLU A 198 -24.67 -4.36 4.33
CA GLU A 198 -26.10 -4.08 4.34
C GLU A 198 -26.41 -2.74 3.65
N ILE A 199 -27.27 -2.78 2.63
CA ILE A 199 -27.80 -1.60 1.95
C ILE A 199 -29.07 -1.16 2.67
N LYS A 200 -29.06 0.00 3.33
CA LYS A 200 -30.23 0.56 4.00
C LYS A 200 -31.15 1.33 3.04
N ASP A 201 -30.51 2.07 2.15
CA ASP A 201 -31.15 2.85 1.08
C ASP A 201 -30.09 3.23 0.03
N ASP A 202 -30.46 4.00 -1.01
CA ASP A 202 -29.55 4.39 -2.11
C ASP A 202 -28.30 5.16 -1.65
N LYS A 203 -28.34 5.79 -0.49
CA LYS A 203 -27.27 6.62 0.06
C LYS A 203 -26.56 6.00 1.26
N THR A 204 -27.10 4.95 1.85
CA THR A 204 -26.60 4.41 3.13
C THR A 204 -26.17 2.96 2.99
N LEU A 205 -24.88 2.73 3.16
CA LEU A 205 -24.27 1.41 3.26
C LEU A 205 -23.77 1.18 4.68
N VAL A 206 -24.08 0.03 5.27
CA VAL A 206 -23.60 -0.37 6.59
C VAL A 206 -22.70 -1.58 6.46
N LEU A 207 -21.52 -1.50 7.06
CA LEU A 207 -20.61 -2.63 7.21
C LEU A 207 -20.70 -3.12 8.66
N ASN A 208 -21.18 -4.36 8.84
CA ASN A 208 -21.23 -5.04 10.13
C ASN A 208 -20.09 -6.04 10.22
N LEU A 209 -19.12 -5.74 11.08
CA LEU A 209 -17.85 -6.45 11.19
C LEU A 209 -17.92 -7.55 12.25
N LYS A 210 -17.26 -8.67 12.03
CA LYS A 210 -17.13 -9.70 13.07
C LYS A 210 -16.13 -9.29 14.17
N GLU A 211 -15.08 -8.54 13.80
CA GLU A 211 -14.05 -8.04 14.72
C GLU A 211 -13.91 -6.52 14.60
N PRO A 212 -13.49 -5.82 15.67
CA PRO A 212 -13.26 -4.38 15.62
C PRO A 212 -12.18 -4.02 14.59
N GLN A 213 -12.40 -2.93 13.84
CA GLN A 213 -11.40 -2.42 12.89
C GLN A 213 -11.39 -0.89 12.89
N VAL A 214 -10.24 -0.28 13.19
CA VAL A 214 -10.07 1.17 13.23
C VAL A 214 -9.84 1.80 11.86
N ALA A 215 -9.27 1.05 10.92
CA ALA A 215 -8.78 1.57 9.64
C ALA A 215 -9.76 1.35 8.46
N VAL A 216 -11.04 1.08 8.71
CA VAL A 216 -12.01 0.88 7.63
C VAL A 216 -11.96 2.00 6.59
N PRO A 217 -11.97 3.31 6.94
CA PRO A 217 -11.89 4.37 5.94
C PRO A 217 -10.60 4.36 5.12
N GLU A 218 -9.47 3.98 5.70
CA GLU A 218 -8.19 3.86 4.97
C GLU A 218 -8.16 2.66 4.04
N HIS A 219 -8.78 1.54 4.45
CA HIS A 219 -8.92 0.35 3.60
C HIS A 219 -9.73 0.65 2.32
N LEU A 220 -10.69 1.59 2.40
CA LEU A 220 -11.51 2.01 1.26
C LEU A 220 -10.74 2.88 0.23
N PHE A 221 -9.46 3.20 0.48
CA PHE A 221 -8.54 3.88 -0.44
C PHE A 221 -7.40 2.98 -0.93
N HIS A 222 -7.45 1.69 -0.68
CA HIS A 222 -6.44 0.78 -1.24
C HIS A 222 -6.45 0.83 -2.77
N TYR A 223 -5.27 0.98 -3.41
CA TYR A 223 -5.19 1.38 -4.81
C TYR A 223 -5.87 0.44 -5.84
N PRO A 224 -6.06 -0.87 -5.62
CA PRO A 224 -6.92 -1.69 -6.48
C PRO A 224 -8.42 -1.52 -6.19
N PHE A 225 -8.80 -0.88 -5.08
CA PHE A 225 -10.18 -0.80 -4.62
C PHE A 225 -10.96 0.35 -5.27
N LEU A 226 -10.83 0.49 -6.58
CA LEU A 226 -11.54 1.45 -7.40
C LEU A 226 -13.02 1.08 -7.52
N MET A 227 -13.90 2.09 -7.52
CA MET A 227 -15.34 1.88 -7.72
C MET A 227 -15.65 1.80 -9.20
N LEU A 228 -15.80 0.58 -9.69
CA LEU A 228 -16.13 0.24 -11.09
C LEU A 228 -17.65 0.25 -11.32
N ASP A 229 -18.07 0.51 -12.56
CA ASP A 229 -19.46 0.32 -12.96
C ASP A 229 -19.80 -1.19 -12.94
N PRO A 230 -20.76 -1.64 -12.11
CA PRO A 230 -21.15 -3.05 -12.06
C PRO A 230 -21.58 -3.63 -13.41
N GLY A 231 -22.10 -2.78 -14.32
CA GLY A 231 -22.47 -3.17 -15.67
C GLY A 231 -21.28 -3.62 -16.53
N GLU A 232 -20.06 -3.25 -16.18
CA GLU A 232 -18.81 -3.64 -16.85
C GLU A 232 -18.19 -4.92 -16.24
N LYS A 233 -18.78 -5.46 -15.17
CA LYS A 233 -18.44 -6.77 -14.55
C LYS A 233 -16.97 -6.89 -14.15
N GLY A 234 -16.37 -5.81 -13.67
CA GLY A 234 -14.98 -5.78 -13.21
C GLY A 234 -13.93 -5.58 -14.31
N VAL A 235 -14.35 -5.45 -15.57
CA VAL A 235 -13.44 -5.16 -16.70
C VAL A 235 -13.30 -3.65 -16.90
N PHE A 236 -12.10 -3.19 -17.26
CA PHE A 236 -11.83 -1.79 -17.51
C PHE A 236 -10.99 -1.61 -18.79
N GLY A 237 -11.15 -0.47 -19.47
CA GLY A 237 -10.38 -0.14 -20.66
C GLY A 237 -10.79 1.20 -21.28
N VAL A 238 -10.38 1.40 -22.53
CA VAL A 238 -10.77 2.59 -23.30
C VAL A 238 -12.29 2.64 -23.40
N GLY A 239 -12.84 3.79 -23.01
CA GLY A 239 -14.27 4.01 -23.04
C GLY A 239 -15.05 3.48 -21.86
N SER A 240 -14.43 2.85 -20.85
CA SER A 240 -15.10 2.44 -19.62
C SER A 240 -15.74 3.60 -18.89
N ASN A 241 -16.82 3.31 -18.19
CA ASN A 241 -17.57 4.28 -17.40
C ASN A 241 -16.90 4.47 -16.02
N GLY A 242 -17.03 5.65 -15.48
CA GLY A 242 -16.47 5.98 -14.17
C GLY A 242 -17.17 7.13 -13.48
N THR A 243 -16.72 7.47 -12.29
CA THR A 243 -17.22 8.60 -11.48
C THR A 243 -16.27 9.79 -11.48
N GLY A 244 -15.06 9.63 -12.03
CA GLY A 244 -13.99 10.63 -12.04
C GLY A 244 -14.19 11.76 -13.06
N SER A 245 -13.15 12.55 -13.25
CA SER A 245 -13.20 13.73 -14.12
C SER A 245 -12.72 13.49 -15.55
N PHE A 246 -12.09 12.35 -15.79
CA PHE A 246 -11.52 12.02 -17.10
C PHE A 246 -12.11 10.73 -17.66
N GLU A 247 -12.10 10.59 -18.97
CA GLU A 247 -12.30 9.34 -19.68
C GLU A 247 -10.98 8.86 -20.30
N LEU A 248 -10.73 7.56 -20.30
CA LEU A 248 -9.60 6.97 -21.02
C LEU A 248 -9.99 6.84 -22.49
N THR A 249 -9.31 7.60 -23.35
CA THR A 249 -9.60 7.66 -24.80
C THR A 249 -8.63 6.87 -25.65
N GLU A 250 -7.40 6.64 -25.15
CA GLU A 250 -6.39 5.86 -25.84
C GLU A 250 -5.51 5.13 -24.82
N LEU A 251 -5.17 3.87 -25.12
CA LEU A 251 -4.24 3.05 -24.33
C LEU A 251 -3.38 2.22 -25.26
N GLU A 252 -2.08 2.47 -25.23
CA GLU A 252 -1.04 1.65 -25.85
C GLU A 252 -0.08 1.18 -24.76
N VAL A 253 -0.24 -0.07 -24.30
CA VAL A 253 0.59 -0.67 -23.24
C VAL A 253 2.08 -0.55 -23.59
N GLY A 254 2.90 -0.09 -22.63
CA GLY A 254 4.33 0.16 -22.83
C GLY A 254 4.63 1.43 -23.64
N ARG A 255 3.64 2.29 -23.94
CA ARG A 255 3.86 3.50 -24.74
C ARG A 255 3.12 4.73 -24.20
N LYS A 256 1.79 4.72 -24.12
CA LYS A 256 1.02 5.87 -23.64
C LYS A 256 -0.39 5.53 -23.19
N ALA A 257 -0.92 6.35 -22.30
CA ALA A 257 -2.34 6.42 -22.01
C ALA A 257 -2.80 7.88 -22.09
N ILE A 258 -3.88 8.14 -22.81
CA ILE A 258 -4.45 9.49 -23.00
C ILE A 258 -5.83 9.54 -22.35
N LEU A 259 -5.98 10.50 -21.44
CA LEU A 259 -7.23 10.77 -20.74
C LEU A 259 -7.70 12.17 -21.08
N LYS A 260 -8.99 12.29 -21.40
CA LYS A 260 -9.63 13.59 -21.71
C LYS A 260 -10.61 13.95 -20.62
N ARG A 261 -10.59 15.22 -20.22
CA ARG A 261 -11.50 15.72 -19.21
C ARG A 261 -12.93 15.74 -19.77
N ILE A 262 -13.86 15.24 -18.98
CA ILE A 262 -15.28 15.27 -19.31
C ILE A 262 -15.80 16.68 -19.06
N LYS A 263 -16.55 17.20 -20.03
CA LYS A 263 -17.20 18.51 -19.91
C LYS A 263 -18.04 18.56 -18.63
N ASP A 264 -17.96 19.68 -17.93
CA ASP A 264 -18.69 19.97 -16.68
C ASP A 264 -18.25 19.15 -15.45
N LYS A 265 -17.20 18.31 -15.56
CA LYS A 265 -16.57 17.67 -14.39
C LYS A 265 -15.42 18.55 -13.84
N PRO A 266 -15.15 18.49 -12.52
CA PRO A 266 -14.03 19.21 -11.91
C PRO A 266 -12.69 18.89 -12.55
N GLY A 267 -11.80 19.89 -12.64
CA GLY A 267 -10.44 19.70 -13.14
C GLY A 267 -9.88 20.99 -13.74
N TYR A 268 -8.57 21.06 -13.84
CA TYR A 268 -7.86 22.24 -14.35
C TYR A 268 -7.38 22.04 -15.78
N VAL A 269 -6.97 20.82 -16.17
CA VAL A 269 -6.44 20.51 -17.49
C VAL A 269 -7.48 19.83 -18.38
N ASP A 270 -7.31 19.94 -19.69
CA ASP A 270 -8.22 19.31 -20.67
C ASP A 270 -7.81 17.86 -20.94
N GLU A 271 -6.50 17.58 -20.96
CA GLU A 271 -5.99 16.23 -21.18
C GLU A 271 -4.85 15.90 -20.20
N LEU A 272 -4.78 14.63 -19.83
CA LEU A 272 -3.68 14.04 -19.06
C LEU A 272 -3.10 12.89 -19.87
N HIS A 273 -1.82 12.99 -20.20
CA HIS A 273 -1.10 11.98 -20.94
C HIS A 273 -0.07 11.29 -20.03
N PHE A 274 -0.13 9.99 -19.88
CA PHE A 274 0.94 9.18 -19.32
C PHE A 274 1.78 8.64 -20.47
N ILE A 275 3.08 8.91 -20.42
CA ILE A 275 4.05 8.55 -21.47
C ILE A 275 5.06 7.57 -20.89
N ASP A 276 5.10 6.38 -21.48
CA ASP A 276 6.06 5.35 -21.10
C ASP A 276 7.33 5.50 -21.95
N LEU A 277 8.44 5.78 -21.28
CA LEU A 277 9.76 5.96 -21.89
C LEU A 277 10.69 4.76 -21.65
N GLY A 278 10.13 3.64 -21.19
CA GLY A 278 10.87 2.42 -20.84
C GLY A 278 11.57 2.51 -19.49
N ASP A 279 12.45 1.54 -19.24
CA ASP A 279 13.18 1.38 -17.96
C ASP A 279 14.48 2.25 -17.91
N ASN A 280 14.71 3.11 -18.90
CA ASN A 280 15.94 3.92 -18.99
C ASN A 280 15.76 5.30 -18.34
N GLY A 281 16.28 5.47 -17.11
CA GLY A 281 16.20 6.74 -16.38
C GLY A 281 16.86 7.92 -17.11
N ALA A 282 17.88 7.71 -17.93
CA ALA A 282 18.50 8.78 -18.73
C ALA A 282 17.55 9.29 -19.84
N ALA A 283 16.78 8.39 -20.47
CA ALA A 283 15.76 8.79 -21.45
C ALA A 283 14.65 9.62 -20.80
N VAL A 284 14.24 9.25 -19.59
CA VAL A 284 13.24 10.00 -18.80
C VAL A 284 13.78 11.39 -18.44
N ALA A 285 15.04 11.50 -17.97
CA ALA A 285 15.67 12.79 -17.67
C ALA A 285 15.81 13.66 -18.90
N ALA A 286 16.18 13.11 -20.06
CA ALA A 286 16.28 13.84 -21.32
C ALA A 286 14.92 14.37 -21.80
N ALA A 287 13.85 13.59 -21.67
CA ALA A 287 12.49 14.00 -22.00
C ALA A 287 12.00 15.16 -21.11
N LEU A 288 12.37 15.15 -19.82
CA LEU A 288 12.06 16.27 -18.90
C LEU A 288 12.88 17.52 -19.27
N ALA A 289 14.19 17.37 -19.51
CA ALA A 289 15.08 18.46 -19.90
C ALA A 289 14.62 19.15 -21.20
N SER A 290 14.18 18.37 -22.20
CA SER A 290 13.66 18.88 -23.48
C SER A 290 12.19 19.31 -23.42
N LYS A 291 11.55 19.25 -22.26
CA LYS A 291 10.13 19.61 -22.04
C LYS A 291 9.14 18.77 -22.88
N GLN A 292 9.53 17.57 -23.28
CA GLN A 292 8.61 16.60 -23.89
C GLN A 292 7.59 16.07 -22.91
N VAL A 293 7.97 16.00 -21.62
CA VAL A 293 7.08 15.74 -20.49
C VAL A 293 7.14 16.90 -19.49
N HIS A 294 6.07 17.11 -18.73
CA HIS A 294 5.95 18.17 -17.72
C HIS A 294 6.31 17.72 -16.32
N GLY A 295 6.39 16.42 -16.12
CA GLY A 295 6.75 15.80 -14.84
C GLY A 295 7.07 14.34 -14.98
N ILE A 296 7.63 13.80 -13.91
CA ILE A 296 7.95 12.38 -13.75
C ILE A 296 7.16 11.89 -12.54
N TYR A 297 6.52 10.73 -12.63
CA TYR A 297 5.76 10.17 -11.51
C TYR A 297 6.68 9.81 -10.33
N GLU A 298 7.80 9.18 -10.63
CA GLU A 298 8.82 8.81 -9.64
C GLU A 298 10.21 8.97 -10.25
N GLY A 299 11.03 9.84 -9.67
CA GLY A 299 12.39 10.10 -10.14
C GLY A 299 13.38 9.06 -9.62
N ASN A 300 14.35 8.69 -10.45
CA ASN A 300 15.46 7.85 -10.04
C ASN A 300 16.54 8.68 -9.33
N ILE A 301 17.07 8.15 -8.24
CA ILE A 301 18.08 8.81 -7.40
C ILE A 301 19.38 9.12 -8.16
N GLU A 302 19.74 8.29 -9.16
CA GLU A 302 20.93 8.48 -9.97
C GLU A 302 20.87 9.77 -10.81
N GLN A 303 19.67 10.20 -11.22
CA GLN A 303 19.44 11.41 -11.99
C GLN A 303 19.18 12.64 -11.12
N LEU A 304 19.18 12.54 -9.79
CA LEU A 304 18.82 13.64 -8.89
C LEU A 304 19.67 14.91 -9.13
N GLU A 305 20.97 14.76 -9.38
CA GLU A 305 21.88 15.89 -9.68
C GLU A 305 21.51 16.56 -11.02
N ILE A 306 21.11 15.76 -12.01
CA ILE A 306 20.64 16.25 -13.31
C ILE A 306 19.36 17.05 -13.13
N TYR A 307 18.41 16.55 -12.34
CA TYR A 307 17.15 17.25 -12.06
C TYR A 307 17.38 18.56 -11.28
N ASN A 308 18.31 18.57 -10.30
CA ASN A 308 18.68 19.76 -9.55
C ASN A 308 19.32 20.85 -10.44
N GLY A 309 19.95 20.47 -11.54
CA GLY A 309 20.53 21.40 -12.53
C GLY A 309 19.51 22.00 -13.51
N MET A 310 18.23 21.61 -13.45
CA MET A 310 17.18 22.10 -14.35
C MET A 310 16.35 23.21 -13.69
N GLU A 311 16.54 24.48 -14.08
CA GLU A 311 15.84 25.64 -13.49
C GLU A 311 14.31 25.55 -13.52
N HIS A 312 13.75 24.80 -14.50
CA HIS A 312 12.30 24.65 -14.68
C HIS A 312 11.71 23.44 -13.95
N VAL A 313 12.51 22.71 -13.17
CA VAL A 313 12.10 21.50 -12.46
C VAL A 313 12.04 21.76 -10.96
N ASN A 314 10.91 21.42 -10.35
CA ASN A 314 10.76 21.39 -8.90
C ASN A 314 10.83 19.94 -8.42
N ILE A 315 11.70 19.65 -7.47
CA ILE A 315 11.85 18.33 -6.85
C ILE A 315 11.09 18.32 -5.53
N HIS A 316 10.14 17.41 -5.42
CA HIS A 316 9.40 17.16 -4.19
C HIS A 316 9.92 15.87 -3.56
N LYS A 317 10.27 15.91 -2.28
CA LYS A 317 10.73 14.75 -1.51
C LYS A 317 9.74 14.46 -0.39
N ALA A 318 9.43 13.19 -0.20
CA ALA A 318 8.59 12.74 0.91
C ALA A 318 9.27 11.58 1.64
N THR A 319 9.33 11.68 2.98
CA THR A 319 9.71 10.53 3.82
C THR A 319 8.53 9.57 3.87
N THR A 320 8.77 8.33 3.49
CA THR A 320 7.72 7.33 3.34
C THR A 320 8.10 5.99 3.98
N ALA A 321 7.13 5.09 4.11
CA ALA A 321 7.36 3.69 4.45
C ALA A 321 7.60 2.82 3.20
N GLN A 322 7.93 3.42 2.06
CA GLN A 322 8.27 2.64 0.87
C GLN A 322 9.57 1.87 1.11
N THR A 323 9.55 0.60 0.76
CA THR A 323 10.68 -0.32 0.91
C THR A 323 10.70 -1.33 -0.22
N ALA A 324 11.75 -2.14 -0.28
CA ALA A 324 11.69 -3.42 -0.97
C ALA A 324 12.29 -4.51 -0.07
N VAL A 325 11.84 -5.73 -0.26
CA VAL A 325 12.20 -6.86 0.57
C VAL A 325 12.73 -8.01 -0.26
N ALA A 326 13.87 -8.56 0.13
CA ALA A 326 14.31 -9.86 -0.36
C ALA A 326 13.45 -10.92 0.32
N ARG A 327 12.41 -11.37 -0.38
CA ARG A 327 11.33 -12.20 0.12
C ARG A 327 11.53 -13.66 -0.26
N MET A 328 11.49 -14.54 0.73
CA MET A 328 11.66 -15.98 0.65
C MET A 328 10.30 -16.67 0.76
N ARG A 329 9.98 -17.62 -0.13
CA ARG A 329 8.75 -18.42 -0.03
C ARG A 329 8.95 -19.58 0.93
N LEU A 330 8.06 -19.69 1.94
CA LEU A 330 8.14 -20.71 2.97
C LEU A 330 7.63 -22.09 2.51
N ASP A 331 6.87 -22.15 1.44
CA ASP A 331 6.45 -23.39 0.79
C ASP A 331 7.53 -23.99 -0.13
N HIS A 332 8.67 -23.30 -0.30
CA HIS A 332 9.83 -23.78 -1.03
C HIS A 332 10.90 -24.37 -0.07
N ASP A 333 11.41 -25.56 -0.37
CA ASP A 333 12.29 -26.33 0.54
C ASP A 333 13.51 -25.55 1.04
N GLN A 334 14.11 -24.71 0.21
CA GLN A 334 15.28 -23.90 0.60
C GLN A 334 14.99 -22.91 1.73
N PHE A 335 13.73 -22.46 1.90
CA PHE A 335 13.38 -21.37 2.81
C PHE A 335 12.40 -21.78 3.93
N LYS A 336 11.99 -23.05 3.99
CA LYS A 336 11.15 -23.58 5.08
C LYS A 336 11.81 -23.42 6.45
N ASN A 337 13.13 -23.66 6.51
CA ASN A 337 13.87 -23.58 7.76
C ASN A 337 14.07 -22.12 8.20
N PRO A 338 13.57 -21.68 9.37
CA PRO A 338 13.74 -20.31 9.86
C PRO A 338 15.20 -19.92 10.09
N LEU A 339 16.09 -20.88 10.37
CA LEU A 339 17.52 -20.60 10.52
C LEU A 339 18.14 -20.09 9.23
N VAL A 340 17.75 -20.65 8.08
CA VAL A 340 18.18 -20.15 6.76
C VAL A 340 17.74 -18.71 6.58
N ARG A 341 16.47 -18.40 6.80
CA ARG A 341 15.94 -17.04 6.65
C ARG A 341 16.61 -16.04 7.59
N LYS A 342 16.89 -16.45 8.83
CA LYS A 342 17.61 -15.62 9.81
C LYS A 342 19.05 -15.37 9.38
N ALA A 343 19.72 -16.35 8.75
CA ALA A 343 21.07 -16.19 8.22
C ALA A 343 21.14 -15.10 7.13
N PHE A 344 20.14 -15.01 6.23
CA PHE A 344 20.06 -13.91 5.25
C PHE A 344 19.94 -12.55 5.92
N ARG A 345 19.12 -12.41 6.97
CA ARG A 345 18.99 -11.16 7.72
C ARG A 345 20.30 -10.76 8.39
N LEU A 346 20.92 -11.69 9.11
CA LEU A 346 22.20 -11.46 9.79
C LEU A 346 23.36 -11.18 8.83
N ALA A 347 23.30 -11.66 7.60
CA ALA A 347 24.31 -11.36 6.58
C ALA A 347 24.09 -10.01 5.87
N THR A 348 22.94 -9.35 6.07
CA THR A 348 22.59 -8.08 5.43
C THR A 348 23.07 -6.91 6.27
N ASP A 349 23.83 -6.00 5.65
CA ASP A 349 24.19 -4.68 6.17
C ASP A 349 23.23 -3.64 5.55
N SER A 350 22.19 -3.30 6.31
CA SER A 350 21.14 -2.38 5.86
C SER A 350 21.67 -0.98 5.61
N GLU A 351 22.58 -0.48 6.47
CA GLU A 351 23.19 0.87 6.31
C GLU A 351 24.04 0.95 5.03
N LYS A 352 24.87 -0.06 4.77
CA LYS A 352 25.67 -0.13 3.56
C LYS A 352 24.79 -0.19 2.30
N THR A 353 23.71 -0.96 2.34
CA THR A 353 22.77 -1.05 1.21
C THR A 353 22.04 0.27 0.99
N LEU A 354 21.61 0.97 2.06
CA LEU A 354 21.02 2.31 1.99
C LEU A 354 21.97 3.30 1.28
N GLN A 355 23.25 3.32 1.66
CA GLN A 355 24.23 4.21 1.04
C GLN A 355 24.43 3.90 -0.45
N ILE A 356 24.52 2.62 -0.81
CA ILE A 356 24.78 2.19 -2.19
C ILE A 356 23.56 2.39 -3.08
N ALA A 357 22.39 1.95 -2.64
CA ALA A 357 21.19 1.90 -3.48
C ALA A 357 20.49 3.25 -3.62
N VAL A 358 20.46 4.08 -2.56
CA VAL A 358 19.74 5.35 -2.55
C VAL A 358 20.56 6.52 -1.99
N LYS A 359 21.88 6.43 -2.01
CA LYS A 359 22.83 7.50 -1.57
C LYS A 359 22.50 8.03 -0.17
N GLY A 360 22.01 7.18 0.73
CA GLY A 360 21.60 7.54 2.08
C GLY A 360 20.26 8.30 2.18
N VAL A 361 19.51 8.41 1.10
CA VAL A 361 18.22 9.12 1.11
C VAL A 361 17.11 8.18 1.57
N GLY A 362 16.87 8.16 2.88
CA GLY A 362 15.95 7.25 3.56
C GLY A 362 16.46 6.86 4.94
N SER A 363 16.17 5.63 5.36
CA SER A 363 16.70 5.04 6.59
C SER A 363 16.97 3.54 6.42
N ALA A 364 17.96 3.02 7.17
CA ALA A 364 18.20 1.59 7.23
C ALA A 364 16.98 0.87 7.83
N ALA A 365 16.63 -0.29 7.28
CA ALA A 365 15.48 -1.05 7.74
C ALA A 365 15.87 -2.12 8.76
N GLU A 366 14.86 -2.65 9.45
CA GLU A 366 15.00 -3.50 10.64
C GLU A 366 14.37 -4.89 10.44
N HIS A 367 14.16 -5.31 9.19
CA HIS A 367 13.64 -6.64 8.79
C HIS A 367 12.23 -6.99 9.27
N HIS A 368 11.39 -5.99 9.59
CA HIS A 368 10.03 -6.24 10.08
C HIS A 368 8.91 -5.49 9.34
N HIS A 369 9.25 -4.70 8.33
CA HIS A 369 8.33 -3.98 7.43
C HIS A 369 7.53 -2.82 8.07
N VAL A 370 7.56 -2.63 9.38
CA VAL A 370 6.94 -1.46 10.04
C VAL A 370 7.94 -0.32 10.09
N SER A 371 7.62 0.80 9.47
CA SER A 371 8.54 1.95 9.32
C SER A 371 8.45 2.92 10.49
N PRO A 372 9.55 3.60 10.85
CA PRO A 372 9.53 4.71 11.82
C PRO A 372 8.56 5.87 11.48
N VAL A 373 8.05 5.94 10.24
CA VAL A 373 7.04 6.95 9.87
C VAL A 373 5.61 6.54 10.25
N HIS A 374 5.39 5.28 10.67
CA HIS A 374 4.10 4.85 11.17
C HIS A 374 3.89 5.34 12.61
N PRO A 375 2.68 5.80 12.96
CA PRO A 375 2.42 6.39 14.29
C PRO A 375 2.58 5.41 15.45
N ASP A 376 2.46 4.13 15.16
CA ASP A 376 2.47 3.02 16.10
C ASP A 376 3.73 2.14 15.97
N TYR A 377 4.78 2.65 15.30
CA TYR A 377 6.09 2.00 15.25
C TYR A 377 6.70 1.87 16.65
N LYS A 378 7.18 0.68 16.96
CA LYS A 378 7.97 0.40 18.16
C LYS A 378 9.44 0.32 17.80
N LYS A 379 10.27 1.14 18.40
CA LYS A 379 11.72 0.91 18.28
C LYS A 379 12.09 -0.33 19.08
N ILE A 380 12.49 -1.39 18.40
CA ILE A 380 13.03 -2.62 18.97
C ILE A 380 14.54 -2.70 18.74
N ASP A 381 15.20 -3.68 19.36
CA ASP A 381 16.63 -3.88 19.15
C ASP A 381 16.90 -4.24 17.68
N THR A 382 17.80 -3.52 17.06
CA THR A 382 18.20 -3.74 15.67
C THR A 382 19.02 -5.02 15.58
N MET A 383 18.66 -5.89 14.64
CA MET A 383 19.47 -7.10 14.35
C MET A 383 20.78 -6.67 13.68
N ALA A 384 21.86 -6.61 14.46
CA ALA A 384 23.18 -6.27 13.93
C ALA A 384 23.68 -7.36 12.97
N ARG A 385 24.36 -6.94 11.89
CA ARG A 385 25.02 -7.86 10.97
C ARG A 385 26.00 -8.75 11.71
N ASN A 386 25.92 -10.08 11.49
CA ASN A 386 26.77 -11.08 12.14
C ASN A 386 27.03 -12.26 11.20
N ILE A 387 28.15 -12.21 10.49
CA ILE A 387 28.52 -13.24 9.51
C ILE A 387 28.82 -14.60 10.13
N GLU A 388 29.47 -14.62 11.29
CA GLU A 388 29.83 -15.90 11.93
C GLU A 388 28.58 -16.62 12.46
N GLU A 389 27.63 -15.88 13.04
CA GLU A 389 26.36 -16.47 13.42
C GLU A 389 25.52 -16.89 12.19
N ALA A 390 25.54 -16.13 11.09
CA ALA A 390 24.89 -16.52 9.85
C ALA A 390 25.42 -17.86 9.30
N LYS A 391 26.76 -18.04 9.27
CA LYS A 391 27.39 -19.30 8.88
C LYS A 391 26.99 -20.46 9.79
N LYS A 392 26.99 -20.23 11.11
CA LYS A 392 26.60 -21.22 12.09
C LYS A 392 25.15 -21.66 11.88
N LEU A 393 24.21 -20.72 11.69
CA LEU A 393 22.81 -21.03 11.43
C LEU A 393 22.61 -21.80 10.12
N LEU A 394 23.37 -21.47 9.07
CA LEU A 394 23.35 -22.24 7.82
C LEU A 394 23.85 -23.67 8.04
N ALA A 395 24.94 -23.85 8.78
CA ALA A 395 25.47 -25.18 9.09
C ALA A 395 24.46 -26.02 9.91
N GLU A 396 23.82 -25.43 10.93
CA GLU A 396 22.74 -26.03 11.72
C GLU A 396 21.52 -26.39 10.86
N ALA A 397 21.24 -25.58 9.84
CA ALA A 397 20.18 -25.83 8.87
C ALA A 397 20.51 -26.91 7.82
N GLY A 398 21.73 -27.51 7.86
CA GLY A 398 22.17 -28.53 6.91
C GLY A 398 22.99 -28.00 5.73
N HIS A 399 23.45 -26.75 5.79
CA HIS A 399 24.24 -26.09 4.74
C HIS A 399 25.64 -25.64 5.24
N PRO A 400 26.50 -26.58 5.72
CA PRO A 400 27.82 -26.23 6.29
C PRO A 400 28.76 -25.58 5.24
N ASP A 401 28.58 -25.89 3.96
CA ASP A 401 29.34 -25.34 2.84
C ASP A 401 28.66 -24.12 2.18
N GLY A 402 27.60 -23.61 2.80
CA GLY A 402 26.77 -22.52 2.28
C GLY A 402 25.60 -23.00 1.41
N ILE A 403 24.86 -22.05 0.84
CA ILE A 403 23.64 -22.32 0.06
C ILE A 403 23.65 -21.59 -1.27
N ASP A 404 23.19 -22.27 -2.34
CA ASP A 404 22.98 -21.67 -3.66
C ASP A 404 21.50 -21.32 -3.85
N VAL A 405 21.23 -20.07 -4.24
CA VAL A 405 19.87 -19.58 -4.47
C VAL A 405 19.79 -18.71 -5.71
N GLU A 406 18.59 -18.49 -6.23
CA GLU A 406 18.35 -17.54 -7.32
C GLU A 406 17.35 -16.48 -6.86
N ILE A 407 17.75 -15.19 -6.93
CA ILE A 407 16.89 -14.06 -6.58
C ILE A 407 16.42 -13.33 -7.85
N ASN A 408 15.11 -13.12 -7.95
CA ASN A 408 14.51 -12.41 -9.08
C ASN A 408 14.25 -10.95 -8.67
N CYS A 409 14.61 -10.02 -9.54
CA CYS A 409 14.34 -8.58 -9.36
C CYS A 409 14.01 -7.92 -10.69
N LYS A 410 13.68 -6.63 -10.65
CA LYS A 410 13.40 -5.82 -11.84
C LYS A 410 14.37 -4.63 -11.93
N PRO A 411 14.62 -4.08 -13.14
CA PRO A 411 15.59 -3.01 -13.34
C PRO A 411 15.03 -1.60 -13.06
N ASP A 412 13.72 -1.44 -12.91
CA ASP A 412 13.05 -0.15 -12.74
C ASP A 412 12.09 -0.17 -11.55
N PRO A 413 12.25 0.78 -10.60
CA PRO A 413 13.32 1.79 -10.52
C PRO A 413 14.70 1.17 -10.19
N THR A 414 15.77 1.73 -10.74
CA THR A 414 17.14 1.20 -10.71
C THR A 414 17.65 0.86 -9.32
N TRP A 415 17.25 1.61 -8.29
CA TRP A 415 17.68 1.39 -6.91
C TRP A 415 17.36 -0.02 -6.39
N GLU A 416 16.30 -0.66 -6.91
CA GLU A 416 15.92 -2.02 -6.48
C GLU A 416 16.99 -3.05 -6.93
N GLN A 417 17.40 -3.00 -8.19
CA GLN A 417 18.46 -3.87 -8.67
C GLN A 417 19.78 -3.60 -7.96
N VAL A 418 20.15 -2.33 -7.75
CA VAL A 418 21.37 -1.93 -7.03
C VAL A 418 21.34 -2.43 -5.58
N ALA A 419 20.18 -2.38 -4.92
CA ALA A 419 20.03 -2.94 -3.58
C ALA A 419 20.28 -4.46 -3.55
N VAL A 420 19.70 -5.20 -4.52
CA VAL A 420 19.93 -6.65 -4.65
C VAL A 420 21.41 -6.95 -4.86
N GLU A 421 22.07 -6.25 -5.78
CA GLU A 421 23.50 -6.42 -6.06
C GLU A 421 24.35 -6.19 -4.79
N SER A 422 24.04 -5.13 -4.03
CA SER A 422 24.70 -4.85 -2.76
C SER A 422 24.49 -5.97 -1.73
N MET A 423 23.25 -6.47 -1.59
CA MET A 423 22.92 -7.54 -0.64
C MET A 423 23.61 -8.86 -1.03
N VAL A 424 23.60 -9.22 -2.32
CA VAL A 424 24.22 -10.44 -2.82
C VAL A 424 25.73 -10.46 -2.53
N GLU A 425 26.42 -9.32 -2.72
CA GLU A 425 27.86 -9.24 -2.39
C GLU A 425 28.10 -9.44 -0.87
N GLN A 426 27.23 -8.91 -0.02
CA GLN A 426 27.34 -9.09 1.43
C GLN A 426 27.07 -10.55 1.85
N TRP A 427 26.09 -11.21 1.24
CA TRP A 427 25.72 -12.58 1.55
C TRP A 427 26.80 -13.60 1.21
N LYS A 428 27.66 -13.32 0.23
CA LYS A 428 28.81 -14.20 -0.09
C LYS A 428 29.72 -14.45 1.11
N GLU A 429 29.90 -13.46 1.97
CA GLU A 429 30.73 -13.59 3.17
C GLU A 429 30.19 -14.66 4.14
N ALA A 430 28.87 -14.89 4.15
CA ALA A 430 28.21 -15.93 4.93
C ALA A 430 28.09 -17.28 4.20
N GLY A 431 28.66 -17.41 2.97
CA GLY A 431 28.52 -18.60 2.15
C GLY A 431 27.19 -18.70 1.39
N ILE A 432 26.43 -17.60 1.29
CA ILE A 432 25.21 -17.55 0.50
C ILE A 432 25.57 -17.10 -0.91
N ARG A 433 25.43 -18.00 -1.88
CA ARG A 433 25.74 -17.76 -3.29
C ARG A 433 24.44 -17.51 -4.06
N ALA A 434 24.08 -16.24 -4.19
CA ALA A 434 22.86 -15.83 -4.88
C ALA A 434 23.15 -15.44 -6.34
N LYS A 435 22.46 -16.09 -7.28
CA LYS A 435 22.41 -15.68 -8.68
C LYS A 435 21.29 -14.65 -8.85
N ILE A 436 21.59 -13.52 -9.46
CA ILE A 436 20.58 -12.48 -9.74
C ILE A 436 19.97 -12.74 -11.12
N THR A 437 18.65 -12.79 -11.19
CA THR A 437 17.88 -12.84 -12.43
C THR A 437 17.03 -11.58 -12.54
N VAL A 438 17.39 -10.71 -13.50
CA VAL A 438 16.69 -9.46 -13.76
C VAL A 438 15.61 -9.70 -14.79
N LEU A 439 14.36 -9.49 -14.42
CA LEU A 439 13.19 -9.60 -15.30
C LEU A 439 12.71 -8.20 -15.71
N PRO A 440 12.28 -8.01 -16.98
CA PRO A 440 11.57 -6.78 -17.34
C PRO A 440 10.41 -6.49 -16.38
N SER A 441 10.19 -5.22 -16.00
CA SER A 441 9.27 -4.85 -14.92
C SER A 441 7.86 -5.43 -15.08
N ASN A 442 7.30 -5.43 -16.29
CA ASN A 442 5.99 -6.03 -16.56
C ASN A 442 6.00 -7.56 -16.35
N LYS A 443 7.09 -8.24 -16.70
CA LYS A 443 7.23 -9.69 -16.50
C LYS A 443 7.44 -10.04 -15.03
N PHE A 444 8.18 -9.22 -14.28
CA PHE A 444 8.34 -9.40 -12.85
C PHE A 444 6.97 -9.40 -12.14
N TRP A 445 6.09 -8.45 -12.44
CA TRP A 445 4.76 -8.34 -11.83
C TRP A 445 3.77 -9.45 -12.21
N GLU A 446 4.06 -10.24 -13.26
CA GLU A 446 3.28 -11.45 -13.59
C GLU A 446 3.66 -12.66 -12.71
N VAL A 447 4.85 -12.63 -12.07
CA VAL A 447 5.41 -13.78 -11.33
C VAL A 447 5.91 -13.44 -9.93
N TRP A 448 5.80 -12.19 -9.49
CA TRP A 448 6.38 -11.68 -8.25
C TRP A 448 5.97 -12.48 -7.01
N ASP A 449 4.73 -12.97 -6.96
CA ASP A 449 4.15 -13.78 -5.89
C ASP A 449 4.38 -15.29 -6.04
N LYS A 450 5.07 -15.73 -7.10
CA LYS A 450 5.25 -17.15 -7.47
C LYS A 450 6.70 -17.62 -7.38
N VAL A 451 7.65 -16.74 -7.67
CA VAL A 451 9.08 -17.12 -7.63
C VAL A 451 9.51 -17.50 -6.22
N PRO A 452 10.40 -18.49 -6.02
CA PRO A 452 10.84 -18.91 -4.70
C PRO A 452 11.52 -17.80 -3.88
N PHE A 453 12.27 -16.91 -4.55
CA PHE A 453 12.99 -15.81 -3.95
C PHE A 453 12.95 -14.59 -4.87
N GLY A 454 12.41 -13.51 -4.38
CA GLY A 454 12.24 -12.28 -5.15
C GLY A 454 12.56 -11.04 -4.35
N PHE A 455 12.87 -9.93 -5.04
CA PHE A 455 13.04 -8.62 -4.44
C PHE A 455 11.86 -7.74 -4.83
N THR A 456 10.93 -7.56 -3.89
CA THR A 456 9.62 -6.95 -4.16
C THR A 456 9.50 -5.60 -3.48
N ALA A 457 9.15 -4.57 -4.27
CA ALA A 457 8.86 -3.24 -3.75
C ALA A 457 7.47 -3.17 -3.14
N TRP A 458 7.38 -2.51 -1.98
CA TRP A 458 6.14 -2.23 -1.26
C TRP A 458 5.96 -0.72 -1.10
N THR A 459 4.86 -0.21 -1.62
CA THR A 459 4.54 1.22 -1.52
C THR A 459 4.09 1.58 -0.11
N HIS A 460 4.23 2.86 0.25
CA HIS A 460 3.81 3.40 1.52
C HIS A 460 2.36 3.02 1.89
N ARG A 461 2.15 2.68 3.15
CA ARG A 461 0.84 2.58 3.81
C ARG A 461 0.84 3.53 5.02
N PRO A 462 -0.29 4.16 5.36
CA PRO A 462 -0.32 5.11 6.48
C PRO A 462 -0.17 4.48 7.86
N LEU A 463 -0.50 3.19 8.01
CA LEU A 463 -0.41 2.44 9.27
C LEU A 463 0.40 1.15 9.09
N GLY A 464 1.24 0.82 10.08
CA GLY A 464 2.13 -0.34 10.02
C GLY A 464 1.39 -1.67 9.89
N PHE A 465 0.30 -1.85 10.63
CA PHE A 465 -0.47 -3.08 10.53
C PHE A 465 -1.16 -3.29 9.16
N MET A 466 -1.38 -2.24 8.36
CA MET A 466 -1.95 -2.41 7.01
C MET A 466 -0.99 -3.15 6.08
N VAL A 467 0.31 -2.84 6.13
CA VAL A 467 1.28 -3.57 5.31
C VAL A 467 1.45 -5.00 5.81
N LEU A 468 1.42 -5.22 7.14
CA LEU A 468 1.48 -6.56 7.73
C LEU A 468 0.27 -7.41 7.33
N ALA A 469 -0.92 -6.82 7.29
CA ALA A 469 -2.15 -7.50 6.86
C ALA A 469 -2.12 -7.90 5.37
N LEU A 470 -1.59 -7.03 4.51
CA LEU A 470 -1.48 -7.30 3.07
C LEU A 470 -0.42 -8.36 2.75
N ALA A 471 0.75 -8.29 3.41
CA ALA A 471 1.93 -9.04 3.03
C ALA A 471 2.10 -10.38 3.77
N TYR A 472 1.59 -10.47 5.01
CA TYR A 472 1.97 -11.60 5.90
C TYR A 472 0.80 -12.30 6.58
N ARG A 473 -0.43 -11.76 6.56
CA ARG A 473 -1.61 -12.48 7.05
C ARG A 473 -1.73 -13.80 6.30
N THR A 474 -2.01 -14.88 7.02
CA THR A 474 -2.15 -16.23 6.44
C THR A 474 -3.22 -16.26 5.34
N GLY A 475 -2.83 -16.78 4.16
CA GLY A 475 -3.72 -17.09 3.05
C GLY A 475 -4.34 -15.86 2.34
N VAL A 476 -3.71 -14.68 2.39
CA VAL A 476 -4.15 -13.51 1.61
C VAL A 476 -3.43 -13.44 0.26
N PRO A 477 -4.04 -12.83 -0.77
CA PRO A 477 -3.50 -12.85 -2.14
C PRO A 477 -2.09 -12.25 -2.29
N TRP A 478 -1.75 -11.22 -1.49
CA TRP A 478 -0.43 -10.60 -1.56
C TRP A 478 0.59 -11.15 -0.57
N ASN A 479 0.25 -12.24 0.14
CA ASN A 479 1.23 -12.98 0.91
C ASN A 479 2.14 -13.78 -0.02
N GLU A 480 3.03 -13.06 -0.69
CA GLU A 480 3.98 -13.58 -1.67
C GLU A 480 4.98 -14.59 -1.10
N SER A 481 5.07 -14.68 0.22
CA SER A 481 5.99 -15.56 0.94
C SER A 481 5.37 -16.89 1.38
N ALA A 482 4.05 -17.07 1.24
CA ALA A 482 3.31 -18.16 1.85
C ALA A 482 3.54 -18.25 3.39
N TYR A 483 3.82 -17.11 4.03
CA TYR A 483 4.01 -17.03 5.48
C TYR A 483 2.73 -17.38 6.20
N SER A 484 2.85 -18.17 7.27
CA SER A 484 1.73 -18.56 8.12
C SER A 484 2.21 -18.71 9.56
N ASN A 485 1.68 -17.89 10.45
CA ASN A 485 2.01 -17.91 11.86
C ASN A 485 0.78 -17.50 12.68
N ALA A 486 0.18 -18.45 13.40
CA ALA A 486 -1.06 -18.21 14.14
C ALA A 486 -0.92 -17.11 15.20
N LYS A 487 0.24 -17.01 15.87
CA LYS A 487 0.49 -15.94 16.86
C LYS A 487 0.59 -14.57 16.20
N PHE A 488 1.22 -14.50 15.03
CA PHE A 488 1.27 -13.27 14.24
C PHE A 488 -0.15 -12.82 13.84
N ASP A 489 -0.98 -13.73 13.32
CA ASP A 489 -2.35 -13.40 12.90
C ASP A 489 -3.22 -12.95 14.09
N GLU A 490 -3.07 -13.58 15.27
CA GLU A 490 -3.74 -13.16 16.51
C GLU A 490 -3.36 -11.73 16.92
N LEU A 491 -2.06 -11.44 16.97
CA LEU A 491 -1.55 -10.11 17.34
C LEU A 491 -1.95 -9.05 16.31
N LEU A 492 -1.92 -9.40 15.02
CA LEU A 492 -2.35 -8.49 13.97
C LEU A 492 -3.82 -8.12 14.12
N ALA A 493 -4.71 -9.08 14.34
CA ALA A 493 -6.12 -8.83 14.59
C ALA A 493 -6.33 -7.94 15.84
N LYS A 494 -5.55 -8.16 16.89
CA LYS A 494 -5.58 -7.32 18.09
C LYS A 494 -5.12 -5.89 17.82
N ALA A 495 -4.06 -5.70 17.02
CA ALA A 495 -3.58 -4.36 16.63
C ALA A 495 -4.65 -3.59 15.84
N GLU A 496 -5.31 -4.26 14.90
CA GLU A 496 -6.38 -3.68 14.06
C GLU A 496 -7.59 -3.19 14.85
N GLY A 497 -7.91 -3.84 15.97
CA GLY A 497 -9.01 -3.44 16.86
C GLY A 497 -8.60 -2.46 17.98
N THR A 498 -7.33 -2.13 18.13
CA THR A 498 -6.82 -1.30 19.22
C THR A 498 -6.67 0.15 18.78
N ILE A 499 -7.48 1.07 19.36
CA ILE A 499 -7.39 2.52 19.08
C ILE A 499 -6.29 3.19 19.88
N ASP A 500 -6.06 2.76 21.11
CA ASP A 500 -5.02 3.34 21.96
C ASP A 500 -3.65 3.11 21.32
N ILE A 501 -2.97 4.21 20.95
CA ILE A 501 -1.70 4.14 20.21
C ILE A 501 -0.63 3.47 21.05
N ALA A 502 -0.53 3.77 22.36
CA ALA A 502 0.51 3.19 23.20
C ALA A 502 0.33 1.68 23.31
N ALA A 503 -0.90 1.22 23.54
CA ALA A 503 -1.22 -0.21 23.59
C ALA A 503 -0.95 -0.88 22.23
N ARG A 504 -1.30 -0.23 21.10
CA ARG A 504 -1.04 -0.76 19.77
C ARG A 504 0.45 -0.81 19.43
N THR A 505 1.22 0.20 19.84
CA THR A 505 2.69 0.22 19.71
C THR A 505 3.33 -1.00 20.39
N GLU A 506 2.87 -1.39 21.58
CA GLU A 506 3.37 -2.60 22.23
C GLU A 506 3.04 -3.87 21.42
N ILE A 507 1.83 -3.97 20.88
CA ILE A 507 1.43 -5.10 20.03
C ILE A 507 2.26 -5.14 18.75
N LEU A 508 2.49 -3.99 18.10
CA LEU A 508 3.36 -3.93 16.91
C LEU A 508 4.79 -4.32 17.24
N GLY A 509 5.32 -3.92 18.40
CA GLY A 509 6.65 -4.38 18.83
C GLY A 509 6.77 -5.89 18.97
N GLU A 510 5.70 -6.60 19.37
CA GLU A 510 5.68 -8.06 19.36
C GLU A 510 5.65 -8.62 17.93
N LEU A 511 4.86 -8.03 17.03
CA LEU A 511 4.82 -8.40 15.61
C LEU A 511 6.17 -8.18 14.92
N GLU A 512 6.82 -7.04 15.18
CA GLU A 512 8.15 -6.69 14.66
C GLU A 512 9.21 -7.71 15.10
N LYS A 513 9.19 -8.14 16.37
CA LYS A 513 10.08 -9.20 16.88
C LYS A 513 9.85 -10.54 16.19
N ILE A 514 8.58 -10.94 16.01
CA ILE A 514 8.25 -12.17 15.27
C ILE A 514 8.81 -12.08 13.85
N MET A 515 8.68 -10.95 13.19
CA MET A 515 9.22 -10.75 11.84
C MET A 515 10.74 -10.83 11.79
N GLN A 516 11.44 -10.28 12.78
CA GLN A 516 12.91 -10.38 12.86
C GLN A 516 13.38 -11.81 13.14
N GLU A 517 12.65 -12.59 13.95
CA GLU A 517 13.06 -13.95 14.32
C GLU A 517 12.63 -15.00 13.28
N ASP A 518 11.39 -14.95 12.82
CA ASP A 518 10.77 -15.98 11.98
C ASP A 518 10.32 -15.48 10.60
N GLY A 519 10.28 -14.18 10.38
CA GLY A 519 9.73 -13.59 9.16
C GLY A 519 10.42 -14.05 7.87
N PRO A 520 9.73 -13.86 6.73
CA PRO A 520 10.17 -14.37 5.43
C PRO A 520 11.07 -13.41 4.65
N ILE A 521 11.51 -12.30 5.25
CA ILE A 521 12.18 -11.22 4.51
C ILE A 521 13.57 -10.87 5.08
N ALA A 522 14.45 -10.43 4.18
CA ALA A 522 15.56 -9.56 4.52
C ALA A 522 15.29 -8.18 3.87
N GLN A 523 15.17 -7.15 4.71
CA GLN A 523 14.73 -5.82 4.32
C GLN A 523 15.86 -4.82 4.54
N PRO A 524 16.40 -4.19 3.44
CA PRO A 524 17.59 -3.34 3.60
C PRO A 524 17.28 -1.90 4.00
N LEU A 525 16.16 -1.31 3.54
CA LEU A 525 15.94 0.13 3.70
C LEU A 525 14.48 0.53 3.60
N TRP A 526 14.14 1.69 4.17
CA TRP A 526 13.00 2.52 3.77
C TRP A 526 13.53 3.73 3.02
N ARG A 527 12.93 4.03 1.86
CA ARG A 527 13.38 5.16 1.04
C ARG A 527 12.47 6.38 1.17
N ALA A 528 13.04 7.57 0.99
CA ALA A 528 12.28 8.75 0.63
C ALA A 528 11.98 8.73 -0.90
N ILE A 529 10.84 9.27 -1.27
CA ILE A 529 10.40 9.41 -2.67
C ILE A 529 10.51 10.89 -3.07
#